data_6f1e12427026d50040bcf197525c5af6
#
_entry.id   6f1e12427026d50040bcf197525c5af6
#
_cell.length_a   1.000
_cell.length_b   1.000
_cell.length_c   1.000
_cell.angle_alpha   90.00
_cell.angle_beta   90.00
_cell.angle_gamma   90.00
#
_symmetry.space_group_name_H-M   'P 1'
#
loop_
_entity.id
_entity.type
_entity.pdbx_description
1 polymer ?
#
loop_
_entity_poly.entity_id
_entity_poly.type
_entity_poly.pdbx_seq_one_letter_code
_entity_poly.pdbx_strand_id
1 'polypeptide(L)'
;MSETNDVNDAIKHFPRLRARTLRFGCGAPRSAQTVGDGSRALFLRSDGPEDLVTALWLSWFDESGEHHETKLADPRELLGATADSEDVPAEEKARRERAREGGTGIVGYSADDDGNRIVFTINGRLFLTDIDWNDETGAPEPHTRELAGEWLDEDPAMYTPVLNPRIAPDGEHVLYTTGSYLMLVDIGGELGDRITAVYGVSVEDEDGNPAENTWKIGLAEFVAGEEMDRYDGFWWAPDSQHVLFESFDTADEPTWHISDPADPEKPDAGRRYPRALTRNADVYLTVITLAFDENDRYAGITGNADVHWDREAYEYVA
;
A
#
# COMPACT_ATOMS: atom_id res chain seq x y z
N MET A 1 -23.91 -46.48 6.99
CA MET A 1 -22.46 -46.48 7.31
C MET A 1 -21.62 -45.55 6.42
N SER A 2 -22.15 -44.99 5.30
CA SER A 2 -21.40 -44.05 4.42
C SER A 2 -21.36 -42.61 4.93
N GLU A 3 -22.45 -42.11 5.51
CA GLU A 3 -22.53 -40.70 5.96
C GLU A 3 -21.63 -40.37 7.17
N THR A 4 -21.45 -41.31 8.10
CA THR A 4 -20.58 -41.08 9.28
C THR A 4 -19.09 -41.10 8.94
N ASN A 5 -18.68 -41.80 7.87
CA ASN A 5 -17.31 -41.76 7.38
C ASN A 5 -17.00 -40.43 6.67
N ASP A 6 -17.97 -39.85 5.96
CA ASP A 6 -17.86 -38.59 5.23
C ASP A 6 -17.69 -37.42 6.20
N VAL A 7 -18.46 -37.38 7.30
CA VAL A 7 -18.34 -36.35 8.35
C VAL A 7 -16.99 -36.40 9.07
N ASN A 8 -16.53 -37.61 9.43
CA ASN A 8 -15.23 -37.76 10.08
C ASN A 8 -14.05 -37.36 9.17
N ASP A 9 -14.19 -37.60 7.89
CA ASP A 9 -13.18 -37.21 6.89
C ASP A 9 -13.18 -35.69 6.69
N ALA A 10 -14.35 -35.07 6.62
CA ALA A 10 -14.50 -33.60 6.59
C ALA A 10 -13.87 -32.94 7.82
N ILE A 11 -14.10 -33.46 9.03
CA ILE A 11 -13.50 -32.96 10.28
C ILE A 11 -11.98 -33.05 10.24
N LYS A 12 -11.41 -34.16 9.73
CA LYS A 12 -9.95 -34.32 9.63
C LYS A 12 -9.30 -33.35 8.65
N HIS A 13 -9.99 -33.00 7.55
CA HIS A 13 -9.49 -32.13 6.52
C HIS A 13 -9.75 -30.66 6.79
N PHE A 14 -10.69 -30.32 7.67
CA PHE A 14 -11.11 -28.96 7.99
C PHE A 14 -9.93 -28.00 8.33
N PRO A 15 -8.96 -28.34 9.22
CA PRO A 15 -7.89 -27.43 9.57
C PRO A 15 -7.00 -27.06 8.36
N ARG A 16 -6.73 -28.05 7.49
CA ARG A 16 -5.94 -27.82 6.26
C ARG A 16 -6.71 -26.99 5.24
N LEU A 17 -7.99 -27.30 5.04
CA LEU A 17 -8.84 -26.55 4.13
C LEU A 17 -8.98 -25.10 4.59
N ARG A 18 -9.24 -24.88 5.88
CA ARG A 18 -9.31 -23.56 6.48
C ARG A 18 -8.01 -22.75 6.31
N ALA A 19 -6.84 -23.41 6.43
CA ALA A 19 -5.54 -22.76 6.22
C ALA A 19 -5.32 -22.39 4.74
N ARG A 20 -5.52 -23.34 3.81
CA ARG A 20 -5.31 -23.13 2.37
C ARG A 20 -6.22 -22.06 1.76
N THR A 21 -7.43 -21.90 2.29
CA THR A 21 -8.45 -20.98 1.80
C THR A 21 -8.43 -19.63 2.54
N LEU A 22 -7.38 -19.32 3.29
CA LEU A 22 -7.31 -18.14 4.17
C LEU A 22 -8.59 -17.97 5.00
N ARG A 23 -8.95 -19.04 5.72
CA ARG A 23 -10.19 -19.10 6.53
C ARG A 23 -11.46 -19.00 5.70
N PHE A 24 -11.46 -19.55 4.49
CA PHE A 24 -12.55 -19.49 3.49
C PHE A 24 -12.77 -18.08 2.92
N GLY A 25 -11.72 -17.26 2.93
CA GLY A 25 -11.76 -15.90 2.37
C GLY A 25 -11.33 -15.81 0.90
N CYS A 26 -10.61 -16.83 0.36
CA CYS A 26 -10.23 -16.84 -1.05
C CYS A 26 -11.45 -16.90 -1.97
N GLY A 27 -11.41 -16.16 -3.09
CA GLY A 27 -12.51 -16.07 -4.05
C GLY A 27 -13.65 -15.14 -3.63
N ALA A 28 -13.64 -14.60 -2.40
CA ALA A 28 -14.59 -13.59 -1.98
C ALA A 28 -14.09 -12.16 -2.34
N PRO A 29 -14.96 -11.25 -2.79
CA PRO A 29 -14.61 -9.85 -2.97
C PRO A 29 -14.18 -9.22 -1.63
N ARG A 30 -13.12 -8.39 -1.67
CA ARG A 30 -12.61 -7.65 -0.51
C ARG A 30 -12.12 -6.26 -0.91
N SER A 31 -11.95 -5.37 0.06
CA SER A 31 -11.50 -3.99 -0.16
C SER A 31 -12.34 -3.28 -1.21
N ALA A 32 -13.67 -3.47 -1.18
CA ALA A 32 -14.57 -2.87 -2.15
C ALA A 32 -14.68 -1.36 -1.91
N GLN A 33 -14.59 -0.59 -2.99
CA GLN A 33 -14.72 0.87 -3.01
C GLN A 33 -15.62 1.28 -4.16
N THR A 34 -16.62 2.11 -3.89
CA THR A 34 -17.41 2.77 -4.94
C THR A 34 -16.59 3.90 -5.55
N VAL A 35 -16.69 4.09 -6.87
CA VAL A 35 -15.91 5.09 -7.62
C VAL A 35 -16.79 5.88 -8.58
N GLY A 36 -16.32 7.03 -9.03
CA GLY A 36 -17.02 7.95 -9.90
C GLY A 36 -18.33 8.43 -9.27
N ASP A 37 -19.42 8.33 -10.00
CA ASP A 37 -20.75 8.71 -9.55
C ASP A 37 -21.42 7.69 -8.58
N GLY A 38 -20.69 6.65 -8.19
CA GLY A 38 -21.15 5.57 -7.32
C GLY A 38 -21.86 4.42 -8.05
N SER A 39 -21.94 4.45 -9.38
CA SER A 39 -22.51 3.36 -10.18
C SER A 39 -21.55 2.18 -10.40
N ARG A 40 -20.29 2.36 -10.05
CA ARG A 40 -19.20 1.39 -10.23
C ARG A 40 -18.53 1.08 -8.90
N ALA A 41 -17.93 -0.12 -8.80
CA ALA A 41 -17.16 -0.51 -7.63
C ALA A 41 -15.88 -1.28 -8.03
N LEU A 42 -14.75 -0.85 -7.50
CA LEU A 42 -13.50 -1.58 -7.54
C LEU A 42 -13.43 -2.57 -6.38
N PHE A 43 -12.82 -3.72 -6.59
CA PHE A 43 -12.60 -4.69 -5.52
C PHE A 43 -11.47 -5.65 -5.86
N LEU A 44 -10.94 -6.33 -4.84
CA LEU A 44 -9.94 -7.38 -5.00
C LEU A 44 -10.61 -8.75 -4.85
N ARG A 45 -10.23 -9.71 -5.73
CA ARG A 45 -10.69 -11.08 -5.66
C ARG A 45 -9.72 -12.03 -6.35
N SER A 46 -9.50 -13.20 -5.78
CA SER A 46 -8.80 -14.31 -6.45
C SER A 46 -9.79 -15.15 -7.26
N ASP A 47 -9.27 -15.93 -8.24
CA ASP A 47 -10.10 -16.67 -9.18
C ASP A 47 -10.82 -17.90 -8.57
N GLY A 48 -10.44 -18.30 -7.36
CA GLY A 48 -11.06 -19.46 -6.74
C GLY A 48 -10.80 -19.61 -5.23
N PRO A 49 -11.48 -20.56 -4.59
CA PRO A 49 -11.47 -20.68 -3.13
C PRO A 49 -10.14 -21.18 -2.54
N GLU A 50 -9.23 -21.69 -3.33
CA GLU A 50 -7.89 -22.11 -2.92
C GLU A 50 -6.78 -21.29 -3.61
N ASP A 51 -7.16 -20.25 -4.36
CA ASP A 51 -6.25 -19.38 -5.06
C ASP A 51 -5.88 -18.20 -4.16
N LEU A 52 -4.57 -18.00 -3.90
CA LEU A 52 -4.05 -16.93 -3.06
C LEU A 52 -3.73 -15.66 -3.85
N VAL A 53 -3.61 -15.75 -5.19
CA VAL A 53 -3.26 -14.60 -6.05
C VAL A 53 -4.49 -13.75 -6.29
N THR A 54 -4.47 -12.54 -5.76
CA THR A 54 -5.57 -11.59 -5.86
C THR A 54 -5.37 -10.69 -7.08
N ALA A 55 -6.42 -10.49 -7.85
CA ALA A 55 -6.50 -9.58 -8.99
C ALA A 55 -7.40 -8.37 -8.66
N LEU A 56 -7.26 -7.29 -9.44
CA LEU A 56 -8.12 -6.12 -9.38
C LEU A 56 -9.30 -6.28 -10.33
N TRP A 57 -10.50 -6.00 -9.84
CA TRP A 57 -11.76 -6.14 -10.55
C TRP A 57 -12.60 -4.87 -10.49
N LEU A 58 -13.42 -4.68 -11.53
CA LEU A 58 -14.46 -3.66 -11.62
C LEU A 58 -15.84 -4.32 -11.74
N SER A 59 -16.77 -3.90 -10.90
CA SER A 59 -18.21 -4.17 -11.01
C SER A 59 -18.88 -2.95 -11.62
N TRP A 60 -19.67 -3.13 -12.67
CA TRP A 60 -20.30 -2.04 -13.42
C TRP A 60 -21.61 -2.49 -14.08
N PHE A 61 -22.41 -1.53 -14.55
CA PHE A 61 -23.66 -1.78 -15.27
C PHE A 61 -23.56 -1.18 -16.67
N ASP A 62 -24.04 -1.92 -17.67
CA ASP A 62 -24.15 -1.41 -19.02
C ASP A 62 -25.39 -0.49 -19.18
N GLU A 63 -25.57 0.09 -20.37
CA GLU A 63 -26.72 0.97 -20.69
C GLU A 63 -28.06 0.29 -20.55
N SER A 64 -28.15 -1.04 -20.65
CA SER A 64 -29.37 -1.82 -20.45
C SER A 64 -29.67 -2.06 -18.96
N GLY A 65 -28.75 -1.75 -18.07
CA GLY A 65 -28.79 -2.03 -16.64
C GLY A 65 -28.39 -3.46 -16.29
N GLU A 66 -27.77 -4.20 -17.19
CA GLU A 66 -27.19 -5.51 -16.90
C GLU A 66 -25.87 -5.36 -16.12
N HIS A 67 -25.71 -6.17 -15.07
CA HIS A 67 -24.52 -6.16 -14.22
C HIS A 67 -23.38 -6.97 -14.84
N HIS A 68 -22.19 -6.38 -14.84
CA HIS A 68 -20.96 -6.99 -15.32
C HIS A 68 -19.84 -6.90 -14.28
N GLU A 69 -18.88 -7.81 -14.40
CA GLU A 69 -17.60 -7.77 -13.69
C GLU A 69 -16.46 -7.93 -14.69
N THR A 70 -15.48 -7.03 -14.65
CA THR A 70 -14.31 -7.06 -15.51
C THR A 70 -13.05 -7.13 -14.67
N LYS A 71 -12.16 -8.07 -15.00
CA LYS A 71 -10.82 -8.12 -14.39
C LYS A 71 -9.98 -7.02 -15.02
N LEU A 72 -9.53 -6.05 -14.22
CA LEU A 72 -8.77 -4.90 -14.69
C LEU A 72 -7.26 -5.19 -14.76
N ALA A 73 -6.73 -5.91 -13.76
CA ALA A 73 -5.33 -6.29 -13.72
C ALA A 73 -5.17 -7.67 -13.07
N ASP A 74 -4.44 -8.55 -13.76
CA ASP A 74 -4.09 -9.88 -13.27
C ASP A 74 -2.57 -9.95 -13.03
N PRO A 75 -2.11 -10.19 -11.79
CA PRO A 75 -0.69 -10.35 -11.49
C PRO A 75 0.02 -11.41 -12.34
N ARG A 76 -0.69 -12.47 -12.75
CA ARG A 76 -0.13 -13.54 -13.57
C ARG A 76 0.15 -13.10 -14.98
N GLU A 77 -0.66 -12.20 -15.54
CA GLU A 77 -0.42 -11.60 -16.86
C GLU A 77 0.74 -10.61 -16.81
N LEU A 78 0.85 -9.84 -15.71
CA LEU A 78 1.88 -8.80 -15.55
C LEU A 78 3.25 -9.37 -15.21
N LEU A 79 3.33 -10.37 -14.32
CA LEU A 79 4.59 -10.90 -13.78
C LEU A 79 4.85 -12.38 -14.12
N GLY A 80 3.92 -13.05 -14.78
CA GLY A 80 4.06 -14.47 -15.13
C GLY A 80 4.28 -15.37 -13.90
N ALA A 81 5.34 -16.16 -13.93
CA ALA A 81 5.64 -17.14 -12.87
C ALA A 81 6.04 -16.52 -11.51
N THR A 82 6.31 -15.23 -11.46
CA THR A 82 6.68 -14.53 -10.21
C THR A 82 5.48 -13.88 -9.50
N ALA A 83 4.28 -14.02 -10.02
CA ALA A 83 3.05 -13.46 -9.43
C ALA A 83 2.75 -14.00 -8.02
N ASP A 84 3.17 -15.23 -7.73
CA ASP A 84 3.01 -15.90 -6.44
C ASP A 84 4.18 -15.61 -5.48
N SER A 85 5.12 -14.74 -5.84
CA SER A 85 6.28 -14.43 -5.01
C SER A 85 5.85 -13.72 -3.72
N GLU A 86 6.46 -14.13 -2.61
CA GLU A 86 6.39 -13.45 -1.32
C GLU A 86 7.56 -12.47 -1.12
N ASP A 87 8.31 -12.18 -2.19
CA ASP A 87 9.43 -11.24 -2.15
C ASP A 87 8.92 -9.79 -2.13
N VAL A 88 8.50 -9.39 -0.95
CA VAL A 88 8.01 -8.04 -0.67
C VAL A 88 8.93 -7.35 0.32
N PRO A 89 9.01 -6.00 0.31
CA PRO A 89 9.78 -5.24 1.30
C PRO A 89 9.43 -5.60 2.73
N ALA A 90 10.41 -5.52 3.62
CA ALA A 90 10.27 -5.93 5.03
C ALA A 90 9.14 -5.17 5.75
N GLU A 91 9.00 -3.88 5.47
CA GLU A 91 7.95 -3.02 6.01
C GLU A 91 6.57 -3.44 5.52
N GLU A 92 6.42 -3.76 4.23
CA GLU A 92 5.18 -4.28 3.67
C GLU A 92 4.83 -5.65 4.24
N LYS A 93 5.84 -6.51 4.42
CA LYS A 93 5.64 -7.81 5.08
C LYS A 93 5.13 -7.63 6.51
N ALA A 94 5.73 -6.71 7.28
CA ALA A 94 5.28 -6.40 8.63
C ALA A 94 3.86 -5.82 8.66
N ARG A 95 3.50 -4.95 7.70
CA ARG A 95 2.14 -4.44 7.55
C ARG A 95 1.14 -5.56 7.26
N ARG A 96 1.47 -6.46 6.30
CA ARG A 96 0.61 -7.62 5.96
C ARG A 96 0.41 -8.56 7.14
N GLU A 97 1.46 -8.81 7.92
CA GLU A 97 1.37 -9.65 9.13
C GLU A 97 0.40 -9.05 10.16
N ARG A 98 0.46 -7.73 10.41
CA ARG A 98 -0.47 -7.01 11.30
C ARG A 98 -1.91 -7.03 10.77
N ALA A 99 -2.09 -6.68 9.51
CA ALA A 99 -3.39 -6.72 8.84
C ALA A 99 -3.92 -8.15 8.61
N ARG A 100 -3.13 -9.19 8.97
CA ARG A 100 -3.45 -10.61 8.73
C ARG A 100 -3.76 -10.89 7.26
N GLU A 101 -3.07 -10.15 6.37
CA GLU A 101 -3.16 -10.31 4.94
C GLU A 101 -2.29 -11.49 4.49
N GLY A 102 -2.92 -12.58 4.10
CA GLY A 102 -2.24 -13.80 3.66
C GLY A 102 -2.31 -14.04 2.14
N GLY A 103 -2.92 -13.11 1.38
CA GLY A 103 -2.97 -13.19 -0.07
C GLY A 103 -1.67 -12.73 -0.72
N THR A 104 -1.48 -13.11 -1.98
CA THR A 104 -0.41 -12.64 -2.87
C THR A 104 -1.01 -11.85 -4.03
N GLY A 105 -0.17 -11.33 -4.91
CA GLY A 105 -0.60 -10.48 -6.01
C GLY A 105 -0.97 -9.07 -5.55
N ILE A 106 -2.11 -8.54 -6.01
CA ILE A 106 -2.60 -7.21 -5.63
C ILE A 106 -3.33 -7.30 -4.30
N VAL A 107 -2.77 -6.71 -3.25
CA VAL A 107 -3.33 -6.76 -1.89
C VAL A 107 -3.89 -5.42 -1.40
N GLY A 108 -3.63 -4.36 -2.14
CA GLY A 108 -4.15 -3.02 -1.91
C GLY A 108 -4.08 -2.20 -3.20
N TYR A 109 -4.92 -1.20 -3.32
CA TYR A 109 -4.96 -0.28 -4.45
C TYR A 109 -5.43 1.11 -4.01
N SER A 110 -5.22 2.10 -4.87
CA SER A 110 -5.79 3.44 -4.74
C SER A 110 -6.31 3.89 -6.09
N ALA A 111 -7.48 4.51 -6.13
CA ALA A 111 -8.09 5.04 -7.35
C ALA A 111 -8.24 6.56 -7.26
N ASP A 112 -8.23 7.23 -8.41
CA ASP A 112 -8.65 8.61 -8.57
C ASP A 112 -10.16 8.78 -8.29
N ASP A 113 -10.65 9.99 -8.20
CA ASP A 113 -12.06 10.27 -7.90
C ASP A 113 -13.01 9.71 -8.97
N ASP A 114 -12.59 9.74 -10.22
CA ASP A 114 -13.37 9.17 -11.33
C ASP A 114 -13.33 7.64 -11.38
N GLY A 115 -12.35 7.01 -10.73
CA GLY A 115 -12.16 5.56 -10.74
C GLY A 115 -11.73 5.03 -12.10
N ASN A 116 -11.02 5.83 -12.88
CA ASN A 116 -10.49 5.46 -14.20
C ASN A 116 -8.98 5.22 -14.16
N ARG A 117 -8.29 5.70 -13.13
CA ARG A 117 -6.86 5.47 -12.88
C ARG A 117 -6.66 4.80 -11.55
N ILE A 118 -6.03 3.65 -11.54
CA ILE A 118 -5.83 2.84 -10.34
C ILE A 118 -4.37 2.47 -10.19
N VAL A 119 -3.78 2.74 -9.02
CA VAL A 119 -2.40 2.36 -8.69
C VAL A 119 -2.36 1.27 -7.64
N PHE A 120 -1.39 0.40 -7.76
CA PHE A 120 -1.14 -0.70 -6.82
C PHE A 120 0.31 -1.18 -6.92
N THR A 121 0.74 -1.97 -5.95
CA THR A 121 2.05 -2.64 -5.98
C THR A 121 1.89 -4.15 -6.11
N ILE A 122 2.80 -4.76 -6.87
CA ILE A 122 3.03 -6.21 -6.88
C ILE A 122 4.53 -6.44 -6.69
N ASN A 123 4.92 -7.21 -5.69
CA ASN A 123 6.33 -7.53 -5.40
C ASN A 123 7.24 -6.28 -5.30
N GLY A 124 6.72 -5.19 -4.70
CA GLY A 124 7.45 -3.94 -4.53
C GLY A 124 7.55 -3.05 -5.77
N ARG A 125 7.04 -3.48 -6.93
CA ARG A 125 6.97 -2.67 -8.16
C ARG A 125 5.63 -1.94 -8.24
N LEU A 126 5.65 -0.71 -8.73
CA LEU A 126 4.48 0.17 -8.85
C LEU A 126 3.84 0.02 -10.23
N PHE A 127 2.52 -0.14 -10.25
CA PHE A 127 1.73 -0.28 -11.48
C PHE A 127 0.60 0.75 -11.51
N LEU A 128 0.26 1.18 -12.73
CA LEU A 128 -0.90 1.99 -13.05
C LEU A 128 -1.79 1.24 -14.03
N THR A 129 -3.09 1.20 -13.74
CA THR A 129 -4.13 0.78 -14.69
C THR A 129 -4.95 2.00 -15.08
N ASP A 130 -4.95 2.33 -16.36
CA ASP A 130 -5.87 3.28 -16.98
C ASP A 130 -7.07 2.49 -17.54
N ILE A 131 -8.29 3.01 -17.38
CA ILE A 131 -9.51 2.43 -17.93
C ILE A 131 -10.04 3.35 -19.01
N ASP A 132 -9.94 2.93 -20.27
CA ASP A 132 -10.68 3.52 -21.37
C ASP A 132 -12.07 2.88 -21.46
N TRP A 133 -13.05 3.62 -21.98
CA TRP A 133 -14.40 3.13 -22.15
C TRP A 133 -14.72 3.05 -23.64
N ASN A 134 -15.13 1.86 -24.09
CA ASN A 134 -15.49 1.63 -25.47
C ASN A 134 -16.80 2.36 -25.82
N ASP A 135 -16.72 3.31 -26.75
CA ASP A 135 -17.88 4.16 -27.14
C ASP A 135 -19.06 3.38 -27.75
N GLU A 136 -18.82 2.18 -28.31
CA GLU A 136 -19.86 1.39 -28.96
C GLU A 136 -20.56 0.42 -27.99
N THR A 137 -19.80 -0.12 -27.04
CA THR A 137 -20.28 -1.17 -26.13
C THR A 137 -20.48 -0.69 -24.69
N GLY A 138 -19.92 0.46 -24.33
CA GLY A 138 -19.86 0.94 -22.95
C GLY A 138 -19.00 0.07 -22.02
N ALA A 139 -18.21 -0.87 -22.57
CA ALA A 139 -17.39 -1.76 -21.78
C ALA A 139 -16.05 -1.12 -21.40
N PRO A 140 -15.49 -1.42 -20.21
CA PRO A 140 -14.17 -0.94 -19.83
C PRO A 140 -13.06 -1.69 -20.59
N GLU A 141 -12.07 -0.94 -21.05
CA GLU A 141 -10.85 -1.41 -21.69
C GLU A 141 -9.65 -1.04 -20.81
N PRO A 142 -9.18 -1.93 -19.92
CA PRO A 142 -8.09 -1.63 -19.00
C PRO A 142 -6.72 -1.75 -19.68
N HIS A 143 -5.86 -0.78 -19.41
CA HIS A 143 -4.46 -0.74 -19.84
C HIS A 143 -3.54 -0.64 -18.63
N THR A 144 -2.83 -1.71 -18.30
CA THR A 144 -1.92 -1.75 -17.15
C THR A 144 -0.48 -1.66 -17.60
N ARG A 145 0.28 -0.75 -16.98
CA ARG A 145 1.72 -0.60 -17.18
C ARG A 145 2.45 -0.45 -15.85
N GLU A 146 3.72 -0.74 -15.85
CA GLU A 146 4.59 -0.34 -14.76
C GLU A 146 4.74 1.19 -14.75
N LEU A 147 4.62 1.80 -13.57
CA LEU A 147 4.76 3.24 -13.38
C LEU A 147 6.16 3.54 -12.86
N ALA A 148 6.85 4.46 -13.55
CA ALA A 148 8.17 4.95 -13.19
C ALA A 148 9.25 3.86 -13.00
N GLY A 149 9.13 2.72 -13.68
CA GLY A 149 10.05 1.58 -13.54
C GLY A 149 11.51 1.93 -13.81
N GLU A 150 11.80 2.78 -14.81
CA GLU A 150 13.16 3.21 -15.11
C GLU A 150 13.81 3.96 -13.93
N TRP A 151 13.07 4.80 -13.23
CA TRP A 151 13.53 5.52 -12.03
C TRP A 151 13.78 4.57 -10.87
N LEU A 152 12.87 3.62 -10.63
CA LEU A 152 12.99 2.64 -9.56
C LEU A 152 14.22 1.72 -9.77
N ASP A 153 14.54 1.42 -11.02
CA ASP A 153 15.70 0.58 -11.39
C ASP A 153 17.02 1.39 -11.40
N GLU A 154 16.98 2.72 -11.65
CA GLU A 154 18.18 3.57 -11.71
C GLU A 154 18.82 3.78 -10.34
N ASP A 155 18.04 4.10 -9.32
CA ASP A 155 18.51 4.26 -7.94
C ASP A 155 17.56 3.60 -6.93
N PRO A 156 17.60 2.27 -6.81
CA PRO A 156 16.74 1.57 -5.86
C PRO A 156 16.94 2.02 -4.41
N ALA A 157 18.14 2.45 -4.04
CA ALA A 157 18.43 2.88 -2.67
C ALA A 157 17.67 4.17 -2.30
N MET A 158 17.44 5.04 -3.29
CA MET A 158 16.69 6.30 -3.08
C MET A 158 15.19 6.10 -3.20
N TYR A 159 14.73 5.29 -4.17
CA TYR A 159 13.32 5.26 -4.58
C TYR A 159 12.54 4.07 -4.03
N THR A 160 13.22 3.09 -3.40
CA THR A 160 12.54 1.93 -2.82
C THR A 160 12.75 1.85 -1.30
N PRO A 161 11.89 1.13 -0.57
CA PRO A 161 10.70 0.40 -1.03
C PRO A 161 9.54 1.31 -1.42
N VAL A 162 8.69 0.88 -2.36
CA VAL A 162 7.43 1.56 -2.67
C VAL A 162 6.36 1.05 -1.71
N LEU A 163 5.98 1.87 -0.74
CA LEU A 163 5.02 1.52 0.28
C LEU A 163 3.77 2.41 0.18
N ASN A 164 2.61 1.78 0.28
CA ASN A 164 1.32 2.46 0.38
C ASN A 164 1.07 3.52 -0.72
N PRO A 165 1.19 3.21 -2.02
CA PRO A 165 0.97 4.21 -3.06
C PRO A 165 -0.48 4.73 -3.04
N ARG A 166 -0.64 6.04 -3.18
CA ARG A 166 -1.93 6.75 -3.24
C ARG A 166 -1.94 7.70 -4.43
N ILE A 167 -2.86 7.46 -5.36
CA ILE A 167 -3.06 8.38 -6.48
C ILE A 167 -3.81 9.63 -6.00
N ALA A 168 -3.49 10.78 -6.57
CA ALA A 168 -4.20 12.01 -6.31
C ALA A 168 -5.65 11.93 -6.83
N PRO A 169 -6.61 12.68 -6.23
CA PRO A 169 -8.00 12.70 -6.69
C PRO A 169 -8.19 13.03 -8.18
N ASP A 170 -7.34 13.88 -8.75
CA ASP A 170 -7.35 14.23 -10.19
C ASP A 170 -6.70 13.18 -11.09
N GLY A 171 -6.04 12.17 -10.52
CA GLY A 171 -5.41 11.08 -11.26
C GLY A 171 -4.03 11.40 -11.87
N GLU A 172 -3.46 12.59 -11.67
CA GLU A 172 -2.24 13.01 -12.37
C GLU A 172 -0.95 12.69 -11.60
N HIS A 173 -1.05 12.43 -10.29
CA HIS A 173 0.11 12.22 -9.42
C HIS A 173 -0.09 11.03 -8.49
N VAL A 174 1.01 10.39 -8.10
CA VAL A 174 1.02 9.33 -7.08
C VAL A 174 1.99 9.68 -5.98
N LEU A 175 1.53 9.65 -4.73
CA LEU A 175 2.41 9.66 -3.56
C LEU A 175 2.65 8.24 -3.07
N TYR A 176 3.87 7.99 -2.59
CA TYR A 176 4.22 6.78 -1.83
C TYR A 176 5.29 7.12 -0.80
N THR A 177 5.51 6.25 0.17
CA THR A 177 6.62 6.41 1.12
C THR A 177 7.66 5.32 0.95
N THR A 178 8.93 5.67 1.20
CA THR A 178 10.01 4.71 1.38
C THR A 178 10.23 4.36 2.86
N GLY A 179 9.44 4.97 3.75
CA GLY A 179 9.64 4.94 5.20
C GLY A 179 10.52 6.08 5.71
N SER A 180 11.44 6.60 4.91
CA SER A 180 12.28 7.77 5.23
C SER A 180 11.92 9.01 4.42
N TYR A 181 11.30 8.82 3.26
CA TYR A 181 10.91 9.88 2.34
C TYR A 181 9.48 9.71 1.87
N LEU A 182 8.77 10.81 1.71
CA LEU A 182 7.55 10.90 0.94
C LEU A 182 7.93 11.24 -0.50
N MET A 183 7.58 10.36 -1.43
CA MET A 183 7.95 10.43 -2.84
C MET A 183 6.72 10.74 -3.67
N LEU A 184 6.88 11.56 -4.69
CA LEU A 184 5.85 11.89 -5.66
C LEU A 184 6.27 11.40 -7.04
N VAL A 185 5.35 10.72 -7.72
CA VAL A 185 5.46 10.35 -9.12
C VAL A 185 4.53 11.25 -9.93
N ASP A 186 5.10 12.04 -10.84
CA ASP A 186 4.34 12.68 -11.92
C ASP A 186 4.05 11.63 -12.99
N ILE A 187 2.77 11.39 -13.29
CA ILE A 187 2.34 10.49 -14.37
C ILE A 187 2.48 11.22 -15.70
N GLY A 188 3.54 10.93 -16.41
CA GLY A 188 4.07 11.87 -17.42
C GLY A 188 3.77 11.59 -18.88
N GLY A 189 2.70 10.94 -19.31
CA GLY A 189 2.33 10.85 -20.73
C GLY A 189 3.52 10.84 -21.72
N GLU A 190 3.55 11.81 -22.66
CA GLU A 190 4.67 11.96 -23.63
C GLU A 190 6.00 12.38 -23.00
N LEU A 191 5.98 13.04 -21.83
CA LEU A 191 7.17 13.48 -21.12
C LEU A 191 7.82 12.38 -20.28
N GLY A 192 7.16 11.22 -20.17
CA GLY A 192 7.57 10.11 -19.32
C GLY A 192 7.34 10.38 -17.82
N ASP A 193 7.30 9.35 -17.03
CA ASP A 193 7.13 9.43 -15.58
C ASP A 193 8.35 10.05 -14.91
N ARG A 194 8.16 10.70 -13.76
CA ARG A 194 9.26 11.27 -12.96
C ARG A 194 9.01 11.05 -11.48
N ILE A 195 10.02 10.59 -10.74
CA ILE A 195 9.98 10.50 -9.28
C ILE A 195 10.73 11.68 -8.66
N THR A 196 10.14 12.29 -7.65
CA THR A 196 10.76 13.37 -6.87
C THR A 196 10.53 13.16 -5.38
N ALA A 197 11.56 13.33 -4.56
CA ALA A 197 11.40 13.38 -3.10
C ALA A 197 10.74 14.72 -2.71
N VAL A 198 9.58 14.59 -2.06
CA VAL A 198 8.80 15.76 -1.60
C VAL A 198 9.22 16.16 -0.20
N TYR A 199 9.31 15.18 0.69
CA TYR A 199 9.68 15.39 2.09
C TYR A 199 10.46 14.20 2.61
N GLY A 200 11.39 14.43 3.55
CA GLY A 200 12.14 13.34 4.13
C GLY A 200 13.21 13.78 5.11
N VAL A 201 13.76 12.81 5.83
CA VAL A 201 14.84 13.01 6.79
C VAL A 201 15.96 12.02 6.48
N SER A 202 17.15 12.54 6.20
CA SER A 202 18.39 11.78 6.18
C SER A 202 19.18 12.09 7.46
N VAL A 203 19.77 11.07 8.05
CA VAL A 203 20.61 11.23 9.24
C VAL A 203 22.03 10.75 8.90
N GLU A 204 23.00 11.60 9.19
CA GLU A 204 24.43 11.30 9.01
C GLU A 204 25.12 11.28 10.38
N ASP A 205 26.16 10.46 10.52
CA ASP A 205 27.04 10.47 11.67
C ASP A 205 28.03 11.66 11.63
N GLU A 206 28.87 11.78 12.64
CA GLU A 206 29.87 12.86 12.75
C GLU A 206 30.89 12.86 11.59
N ASP A 207 31.04 11.75 10.89
CA ASP A 207 31.95 11.57 9.76
C ASP A 207 31.23 11.75 8.40
N GLY A 208 29.92 12.06 8.39
CA GLY A 208 29.11 12.26 7.19
C GLY A 208 28.67 10.94 6.52
N ASN A 209 28.72 9.80 7.23
CA ASN A 209 28.18 8.55 6.74
C ASN A 209 26.70 8.39 7.15
N PRO A 210 25.90 7.62 6.38
CA PRO A 210 24.53 7.31 6.78
C PRO A 210 24.48 6.69 8.19
N ALA A 211 23.72 7.31 9.09
CA ALA A 211 23.49 6.83 10.45
C ALA A 211 22.11 6.15 10.57
N GLU A 212 21.86 5.52 11.73
CA GLU A 212 20.55 4.96 12.05
C GLU A 212 19.49 6.08 12.00
N ASN A 213 18.54 5.95 11.09
CA ASN A 213 17.42 6.88 10.98
C ASN A 213 16.23 6.36 11.78
N THR A 214 15.97 6.98 12.93
CA THR A 214 14.83 6.65 13.80
C THR A 214 13.53 7.31 13.35
N TRP A 215 13.61 8.29 12.45
CA TRP A 215 12.47 8.97 11.87
C TRP A 215 11.81 8.12 10.79
N LYS A 216 10.48 8.16 10.78
CA LYS A 216 9.63 7.57 9.74
C LYS A 216 8.71 8.64 9.18
N ILE A 217 8.48 8.59 7.86
CA ILE A 217 7.68 9.57 7.13
C ILE A 217 6.61 8.83 6.33
N GLY A 218 5.35 9.23 6.50
CA GLY A 218 4.24 8.69 5.71
C GLY A 218 3.88 7.23 6.01
N LEU A 219 4.32 6.72 7.14
CA LEU A 219 3.90 5.43 7.70
C LEU A 219 3.03 5.66 8.93
N ALA A 220 2.16 4.72 9.25
CA ALA A 220 1.53 4.63 10.54
C ALA A 220 2.54 4.13 11.59
N GLU A 221 2.56 4.75 12.79
CA GLU A 221 3.37 4.26 13.89
C GLU A 221 2.85 2.88 14.36
N PHE A 222 3.64 2.21 15.22
CA PHE A 222 3.39 0.81 15.58
C PHE A 222 2.02 0.58 16.22
N VAL A 223 1.62 1.42 17.20
CA VAL A 223 0.36 1.23 17.95
C VAL A 223 -0.86 1.50 17.08
N ALA A 224 -0.79 2.48 16.19
CA ALA A 224 -1.86 2.74 15.23
C ALA A 224 -2.13 1.53 14.32
N GLY A 225 -1.07 0.88 13.84
CA GLY A 225 -1.21 -0.32 13.00
C GLY A 225 -1.63 -1.57 13.77
N GLU A 226 -1.20 -1.74 15.02
CA GLU A 226 -1.44 -2.97 15.79
C GLU A 226 -2.80 -2.94 16.53
N GLU A 227 -3.20 -1.78 17.05
CA GLU A 227 -4.35 -1.66 17.95
C GLU A 227 -5.53 -0.89 17.35
N MET A 228 -5.29 -0.07 16.31
CA MET A 228 -6.30 0.84 15.74
C MET A 228 -6.67 0.53 14.29
N ASP A 229 -6.09 -0.53 13.70
CA ASP A 229 -6.29 -0.92 12.29
C ASP A 229 -6.00 0.21 11.28
N ARG A 230 -5.18 1.21 11.66
CA ARG A 230 -4.75 2.29 10.78
C ARG A 230 -3.37 1.99 10.22
N TYR A 231 -3.26 1.90 8.88
CA TYR A 231 -2.02 1.57 8.17
C TYR A 231 -1.53 2.73 7.30
N ASP A 232 -2.38 3.72 7.05
CA ASP A 232 -2.03 4.90 6.27
C ASP A 232 -1.30 5.92 7.12
N GLY A 233 -0.29 6.56 6.55
CA GLY A 233 0.47 7.63 7.20
C GLY A 233 0.48 8.93 6.37
N PHE A 234 -0.26 9.00 5.26
CA PHE A 234 -0.47 10.23 4.51
C PHE A 234 -1.78 10.19 3.71
N TRP A 235 -2.33 11.36 3.40
CA TRP A 235 -3.62 11.52 2.76
C TRP A 235 -3.60 12.73 1.82
N TRP A 236 -4.09 12.54 0.61
CA TRP A 236 -4.42 13.63 -0.30
C TRP A 236 -5.65 14.39 0.18
N ALA A 237 -5.63 15.71 0.06
CA ALA A 237 -6.85 16.50 0.11
C ALA A 237 -7.60 16.40 -1.24
N PRO A 238 -8.93 16.65 -1.25
CA PRO A 238 -9.72 16.58 -2.49
C PRO A 238 -9.31 17.54 -3.60
N ASP A 239 -8.47 18.52 -3.30
CA ASP A 239 -7.96 19.50 -4.27
C ASP A 239 -6.69 19.05 -5.01
N SER A 240 -6.18 17.85 -4.74
CA SER A 240 -4.94 17.29 -5.31
C SER A 240 -3.69 18.14 -5.09
N GLN A 241 -3.74 19.15 -4.20
CA GLN A 241 -2.64 20.08 -3.91
C GLN A 241 -2.17 19.98 -2.47
N HIS A 242 -3.07 19.71 -1.52
CA HIS A 242 -2.69 19.56 -0.12
C HIS A 242 -2.52 18.10 0.25
N VAL A 243 -1.50 17.85 1.06
CA VAL A 243 -1.21 16.52 1.61
C VAL A 243 -1.02 16.65 3.11
N LEU A 244 -1.79 15.87 3.88
CA LEU A 244 -1.50 15.61 5.28
C LEU A 244 -0.60 14.39 5.37
N PHE A 245 0.46 14.43 6.16
CA PHE A 245 1.26 13.24 6.44
C PHE A 245 1.68 13.17 7.91
N GLU A 246 1.87 11.95 8.37
CA GLU A 246 2.45 11.61 9.65
C GLU A 246 3.96 11.46 9.51
N SER A 247 4.67 12.00 10.49
CA SER A 247 6.06 11.64 10.76
C SER A 247 6.21 11.27 12.22
N PHE A 248 7.09 10.33 12.53
CA PHE A 248 7.33 9.96 13.92
C PHE A 248 8.78 9.56 14.15
N ASP A 249 9.24 9.78 15.39
CA ASP A 249 10.57 9.41 15.85
C ASP A 249 10.50 8.27 16.85
N THR A 250 11.21 7.18 16.58
CA THR A 250 11.28 6.00 17.43
C THR A 250 12.51 5.97 18.34
N ALA A 251 13.27 7.10 18.44
CA ALA A 251 14.53 7.15 19.19
C ALA A 251 14.37 6.71 20.66
N ASP A 252 13.26 7.11 21.29
CA ASP A 252 12.99 6.82 22.70
C ASP A 252 12.32 5.45 22.94
N GLU A 253 11.94 4.72 21.88
CA GLU A 253 11.41 3.38 22.02
C GLU A 253 12.50 2.39 22.45
N PRO A 254 12.21 1.48 23.41
CA PRO A 254 13.18 0.46 23.80
C PRO A 254 13.45 -0.53 22.67
N THR A 255 14.70 -0.90 22.49
CA THR A 255 15.07 -1.96 21.56
C THR A 255 14.77 -3.33 22.15
N TRP A 256 14.04 -4.14 21.44
CA TRP A 256 13.76 -5.53 21.76
C TRP A 256 14.57 -6.45 20.85
N HIS A 257 15.27 -7.40 21.47
CA HIS A 257 16.08 -8.39 20.75
C HIS A 257 15.33 -9.72 20.69
N ILE A 258 15.18 -10.25 19.48
CA ILE A 258 14.54 -11.55 19.25
C ILE A 258 15.57 -12.49 18.65
N SER A 259 15.95 -13.51 19.44
CA SER A 259 16.84 -14.59 18.99
C SER A 259 16.05 -15.61 18.18
N ASP A 260 16.65 -16.13 17.10
CA ASP A 260 16.08 -17.25 16.35
C ASP A 260 16.50 -18.57 16.98
N PRO A 261 15.60 -19.34 17.64
CA PRO A 261 15.95 -20.60 18.26
C PRO A 261 16.40 -21.69 17.28
N ALA A 262 16.03 -21.53 15.99
CA ALA A 262 16.41 -22.47 14.93
C ALA A 262 17.83 -22.17 14.38
N ASP A 263 18.33 -20.95 14.57
CA ASP A 263 19.66 -20.51 14.16
C ASP A 263 20.33 -19.67 15.27
N PRO A 264 20.87 -20.32 16.33
CA PRO A 264 21.44 -19.63 17.49
C PRO A 264 22.71 -18.81 17.18
N GLU A 265 23.32 -19.02 16.02
CA GLU A 265 24.53 -18.30 15.60
C GLU A 265 24.17 -17.01 14.83
N LYS A 266 22.91 -16.85 14.43
CA LYS A 266 22.41 -15.64 13.81
C LYS A 266 22.39 -14.50 14.83
N PRO A 267 22.95 -13.32 14.49
CA PRO A 267 22.88 -12.16 15.37
C PRO A 267 21.41 -11.84 15.72
N ASP A 268 21.16 -11.49 16.97
CA ASP A 268 19.85 -11.04 17.43
C ASP A 268 19.39 -9.84 16.61
N ALA A 269 18.22 -9.93 16.04
CA ALA A 269 17.58 -8.80 15.38
C ALA A 269 17.04 -7.84 16.44
N GLY A 270 17.71 -6.71 16.64
CA GLY A 270 17.20 -5.60 17.42
C GLY A 270 16.04 -4.93 16.68
N ARG A 271 14.89 -4.77 17.35
CA ARG A 271 13.75 -4.05 16.85
C ARG A 271 13.26 -3.07 17.89
N ARG A 272 13.03 -1.82 17.50
CA ARG A 272 12.36 -0.85 18.37
C ARG A 272 10.91 -1.28 18.55
N TYR A 273 10.45 -1.28 19.80
CA TYR A 273 9.15 -1.80 20.15
C TYR A 273 8.57 -1.11 21.40
N PRO A 274 7.48 -0.37 21.28
CA PRO A 274 6.83 0.32 22.38
C PRO A 274 6.05 -0.69 23.24
N ARG A 275 6.71 -1.22 24.27
CA ARG A 275 6.04 -2.11 25.24
C ARG A 275 5.14 -1.31 26.17
N ALA A 276 4.11 -1.95 26.71
CA ALA A 276 3.27 -1.34 27.73
C ALA A 276 4.12 -0.71 28.87
N LEU A 277 3.78 0.52 29.22
CA LEU A 277 4.48 1.33 30.22
C LEU A 277 5.91 1.77 29.86
N THR A 278 6.29 1.69 28.59
CA THR A 278 7.52 2.31 28.06
C THR A 278 7.20 3.53 27.20
N ARG A 279 8.23 4.17 26.64
CA ARG A 279 8.05 5.28 25.71
C ARG A 279 7.50 4.76 24.38
N ASN A 280 6.57 5.51 23.79
CA ASN A 280 6.07 5.39 22.44
C ASN A 280 6.88 6.30 21.50
N ALA A 281 6.66 6.15 20.19
CA ALA A 281 7.17 7.09 19.21
C ALA A 281 6.59 8.50 19.44
N ASP A 282 7.38 9.53 19.15
CA ASP A 282 6.89 10.90 19.11
C ASP A 282 6.27 11.18 17.74
N VAL A 283 4.94 11.39 17.71
CA VAL A 283 4.15 11.52 16.48
C VAL A 283 3.88 12.99 16.15
N TYR A 284 3.96 13.33 14.86
CA TYR A 284 3.72 14.65 14.29
C TYR A 284 2.84 14.53 13.04
N LEU A 285 1.96 15.50 12.85
CA LEU A 285 1.17 15.65 11.63
C LEU A 285 1.49 16.97 10.96
N THR A 286 1.78 16.94 9.67
CA THR A 286 2.14 18.11 8.89
C THR A 286 1.30 18.15 7.62
N VAL A 287 0.74 19.32 7.30
CA VAL A 287 0.08 19.62 6.03
C VAL A 287 1.06 20.35 5.15
N ILE A 288 1.27 19.88 3.93
CA ILE A 288 2.03 20.60 2.90
C ILE A 288 1.14 20.98 1.73
N THR A 289 1.50 22.08 1.06
CA THR A 289 0.89 22.51 -0.19
C THR A 289 1.89 22.31 -1.32
N LEU A 290 1.53 21.47 -2.27
CA LEU A 290 2.32 21.19 -3.46
C LEU A 290 2.07 22.25 -4.54
N ALA A 291 3.08 22.56 -5.31
CA ALA A 291 2.97 23.38 -6.52
C ALA A 291 3.34 22.52 -7.73
N PHE A 292 2.65 22.79 -8.83
CA PHE A 292 2.88 22.15 -10.12
C PHE A 292 3.18 23.23 -11.17
N ASP A 293 3.97 22.90 -12.17
CA ASP A 293 4.33 23.78 -13.27
C ASP A 293 3.27 23.78 -14.39
N GLU A 294 3.55 24.47 -15.50
CA GLU A 294 2.65 24.57 -16.66
C GLU A 294 2.43 23.22 -17.40
N ASN A 295 3.22 22.22 -17.11
CA ASN A 295 3.09 20.86 -17.64
C ASN A 295 2.53 19.88 -16.57
N ASP A 296 1.96 20.43 -15.50
CA ASP A 296 1.41 19.69 -14.38
C ASP A 296 2.43 18.81 -13.65
N ARG A 297 3.71 19.24 -13.63
CA ARG A 297 4.79 18.54 -12.92
C ARG A 297 5.10 19.21 -11.60
N TYR A 298 5.38 18.40 -10.60
CA TYR A 298 5.78 18.88 -9.29
C TYR A 298 6.93 19.90 -9.37
N ALA A 299 6.70 21.08 -8.84
CA ALA A 299 7.62 22.21 -8.84
C ALA A 299 8.13 22.60 -7.44
N GLY A 300 7.58 22.03 -6.38
CA GLY A 300 8.03 22.27 -5.01
C GLY A 300 6.91 22.41 -4.00
N ILE A 301 7.26 22.67 -2.74
CA ILE A 301 6.34 22.98 -1.66
C ILE A 301 6.19 24.49 -1.52
N THR A 302 4.95 24.98 -1.51
CA THR A 302 4.64 26.42 -1.34
C THR A 302 4.04 26.74 0.03
N GLY A 303 3.60 25.76 0.76
CA GLY A 303 3.04 25.88 2.12
C GLY A 303 3.39 24.69 2.99
N ASN A 304 3.58 24.98 4.29
CA ASN A 304 3.84 23.96 5.31
C ASN A 304 3.19 24.44 6.62
N ALA A 305 2.41 23.55 7.26
CA ALA A 305 1.77 23.84 8.55
C ALA A 305 1.70 22.58 9.40
N ASP A 306 2.18 22.67 10.64
CA ASP A 306 2.06 21.60 11.61
C ASP A 306 0.66 21.59 12.23
N VAL A 307 0.10 20.42 12.42
CA VAL A 307 -1.13 20.23 13.18
C VAL A 307 -0.79 20.15 14.66
N HIS A 308 -1.36 21.07 15.45
CA HIS A 308 -1.10 21.14 16.87
C HIS A 308 -2.25 20.53 17.69
N TRP A 309 -1.93 19.58 18.55
CA TRP A 309 -2.83 19.02 19.56
C TRP A 309 -2.06 18.72 20.85
N ASP A 310 -2.74 18.39 21.90
CA ASP A 310 -2.13 17.98 23.17
C ASP A 310 -1.62 16.53 23.06
N ARG A 311 -0.39 16.37 22.54
CA ARG A 311 0.26 15.07 22.33
C ARG A 311 0.59 14.33 23.64
N GLU A 312 0.67 15.04 24.76
CA GLU A 312 0.91 14.41 26.06
C GLU A 312 -0.37 13.73 26.59
N ALA A 313 -1.53 14.34 26.35
CA ALA A 313 -2.82 13.77 26.74
C ALA A 313 -3.37 12.77 25.70
N TYR A 314 -3.03 12.94 24.41
CA TYR A 314 -3.51 12.14 23.27
C TYR A 314 -2.31 11.71 22.42
N GLU A 315 -1.63 10.66 22.85
CA GLU A 315 -0.40 10.17 22.24
C GLU A 315 -0.60 9.56 20.83
N TYR A 316 -1.79 9.01 20.59
CA TYR A 316 -2.07 8.23 19.39
C TYR A 316 -2.92 9.01 18.39
N VAL A 317 -2.62 8.80 17.11
CA VAL A 317 -3.43 9.24 15.97
C VAL A 317 -4.16 8.02 15.42
N ALA A 318 -5.50 8.06 15.36
CA ALA A 318 -6.35 6.98 14.89
C ALA A 318 -7.04 7.33 13.57
#